data_22847bcaa91954947ed845a0b3950973
#
_entry.id   22847bcaa91954947ed845a0b3950973
#
_cell.length_a   1.000
_cell.length_b   1.000
_cell.length_c   1.000
_cell.angle_alpha   90.00
_cell.angle_beta   90.00
_cell.angle_gamma   90.00
#
_symmetry.space_group_name_H-M   'P 1'
#
loop_
_entity.id
_entity.type
_entity.pdbx_description
1 polymer ?
#
loop_
_entity_poly.entity_id
_entity_poly.type
_entity_poly.pdbx_seq_one_letter_code
_entity_poly.pdbx_strand_id
1 'polypeptide(L)'
;MRLHVVDTHRAIPEKEHPAQRCVGTSKTVRVENHEETSKSGSSLDRNPELQSFQQNYGEDPLADRATDLYRREFVMGFVEKWDELIDWDARAESEGQFFIDVLRAHGKASVLDAATGTGFHSVRLMEAGFDVISVDGSAAMLAKAFENGRKRGLILKTVQSDWRELNRSIHGKYDAIICLGNSFTHLHDEQDRRKALAEFYAALRHDGILILDQRNYDEMLDHGFSSKHRYYYCGDRVTAAPEYLDDGLARFKYTFPDACEYTLNMFPLRKNYVRRLIREAGFELVRTYGDFQETYHESEAEFFIHVAEKSVTSNLRLLDRRGPASRRTKV
;
A
#
# COMPACT_ATOMS: atom_id res chain seq x y z
N MET A 1 21.92 37.89 -43.12
CA MET A 1 20.46 37.99 -43.02
C MET A 1 20.09 37.77 -41.53
N ARG A 2 19.81 38.85 -40.81
CA ARG A 2 19.52 38.84 -39.36
C ARG A 2 18.01 38.70 -39.17
N LEU A 3 17.56 37.75 -38.36
CA LEU A 3 16.17 37.66 -37.95
C LEU A 3 16.06 38.11 -36.49
N HIS A 4 15.17 39.09 -36.28
CA HIS A 4 14.82 39.67 -34.99
C HIS A 4 13.89 38.71 -34.22
N VAL A 5 14.21 38.51 -32.94
CA VAL A 5 13.32 37.93 -31.95
C VAL A 5 12.47 39.04 -31.36
N VAL A 6 11.16 38.91 -31.40
CA VAL A 6 10.20 39.80 -30.72
C VAL A 6 9.70 39.09 -29.48
N ASP A 7 9.99 39.70 -28.35
CA ASP A 7 9.54 39.33 -27.01
C ASP A 7 8.18 39.97 -26.74
N THR A 8 7.17 39.20 -26.41
CA THR A 8 5.86 39.71 -25.93
C THR A 8 5.44 38.99 -24.67
N HIS A 9 5.93 39.52 -23.54
CA HIS A 9 5.30 39.27 -22.24
C HIS A 9 3.96 39.98 -22.17
N ARG A 10 2.87 39.19 -22.02
CA ARG A 10 1.56 39.68 -21.59
C ARG A 10 1.13 38.90 -20.34
N ALA A 11 1.20 39.58 -19.21
CA ALA A 11 0.72 39.10 -17.94
C ALA A 11 -0.83 38.99 -17.97
N ILE A 12 -1.37 37.89 -17.48
CA ILE A 12 -2.79 37.63 -17.22
C ILE A 12 -3.01 37.78 -15.70
N PRO A 13 -4.01 38.55 -15.24
CA PRO A 13 -4.21 38.75 -13.81
C PRO A 13 -4.82 37.53 -13.12
N GLU A 14 -4.24 37.17 -11.97
CA GLU A 14 -4.73 36.17 -11.05
C GLU A 14 -6.11 36.54 -10.49
N LYS A 15 -7.05 35.61 -10.59
CA LYS A 15 -8.33 35.68 -9.87
C LYS A 15 -8.15 34.94 -8.53
N GLU A 16 -8.21 35.69 -7.45
CA GLU A 16 -8.29 35.16 -6.08
C GLU A 16 -9.57 34.34 -5.89
N HIS A 17 -9.43 33.08 -5.49
CA HIS A 17 -10.50 32.29 -4.92
C HIS A 17 -10.36 32.27 -3.38
N PRO A 18 -11.46 32.43 -2.64
CA PRO A 18 -11.41 32.51 -1.19
C PRO A 18 -11.06 31.14 -0.59
N ALA A 19 -9.99 31.12 0.20
CA ALA A 19 -9.56 29.99 0.98
C ALA A 19 -10.61 29.68 2.09
N GLN A 20 -11.19 28.49 2.06
CA GLN A 20 -11.88 27.94 3.23
C GLN A 20 -10.83 27.48 4.25
N ARG A 21 -10.75 28.21 5.36
CA ARG A 21 -9.87 27.88 6.50
C ARG A 21 -10.46 26.70 7.29
N CYS A 22 -9.75 25.59 7.32
CA CYS A 22 -9.92 24.60 8.39
C CYS A 22 -9.23 25.13 9.65
N VAL A 23 -9.98 25.78 10.56
CA VAL A 23 -9.43 26.28 11.81
C VAL A 23 -9.64 25.24 12.89
N GLY A 24 -8.60 24.50 13.23
CA GLY A 24 -8.50 23.68 14.43
C GLY A 24 -7.81 24.46 15.55
N THR A 25 -8.55 25.28 16.31
CA THR A 25 -8.02 25.85 17.54
C THR A 25 -8.41 25.00 18.73
N SER A 26 -7.41 24.35 19.32
CA SER A 26 -7.51 23.76 20.65
C SER A 26 -7.77 24.86 21.69
N LYS A 27 -9.00 24.95 22.20
CA LYS A 27 -9.31 25.69 23.42
C LYS A 27 -9.67 24.70 24.51
N THR A 28 -8.80 24.60 25.49
CA THR A 28 -9.09 23.96 26.79
C THR A 28 -10.24 24.73 27.48
N VAL A 29 -11.40 24.12 27.58
CA VAL A 29 -12.52 24.63 28.37
C VAL A 29 -12.57 23.82 29.66
N ARG A 30 -12.34 24.52 30.80
CA ARG A 30 -12.68 24.04 32.13
C ARG A 30 -14.20 23.94 32.23
N VAL A 31 -14.72 22.76 32.57
CA VAL A 31 -16.14 22.55 32.88
C VAL A 31 -16.29 22.63 34.39
N GLU A 32 -17.00 23.64 34.86
CA GLU A 32 -17.60 23.69 36.21
C GLU A 32 -18.92 22.92 36.18
N ASN A 33 -19.07 22.01 37.15
CA ASN A 33 -20.30 21.24 37.35
C ASN A 33 -21.44 22.14 37.85
N HIS A 34 -22.55 22.13 37.13
CA HIS A 34 -23.87 22.44 37.68
C HIS A 34 -24.85 21.33 37.25
N GLU A 35 -25.36 20.63 38.27
CA GLU A 35 -26.53 19.77 38.14
C GLU A 35 -27.75 20.66 37.88
N GLU A 36 -28.49 20.36 36.81
CA GLU A 36 -29.94 20.61 36.78
C GLU A 36 -30.67 19.67 35.81
N THR A 37 -31.84 19.29 36.24
CA THR A 37 -32.77 18.27 35.86
C THR A 37 -33.46 18.49 34.52
N SER A 38 -33.66 17.38 33.81
CA SER A 38 -34.77 16.99 32.90
C SER A 38 -35.43 18.05 32.00
N LYS A 39 -35.42 17.78 30.68
CA LYS A 39 -36.62 17.57 29.85
C LYS A 39 -36.28 17.17 28.43
N SER A 40 -37.09 16.23 27.93
CA SER A 40 -37.25 15.75 26.57
C SER A 40 -37.14 16.80 25.48
N GLY A 41 -36.48 16.45 24.38
CA GLY A 41 -36.73 17.15 23.13
C GLY A 41 -35.63 16.99 22.07
N SER A 42 -35.99 16.31 21.01
CA SER A 42 -35.38 16.33 19.67
C SER A 42 -33.97 15.74 19.52
N SER A 43 -33.94 14.56 18.91
CA SER A 43 -32.79 14.06 18.18
C SER A 43 -32.33 15.12 17.17
N LEU A 44 -31.29 15.85 17.50
CA LEU A 44 -30.49 16.54 16.49
C LEU A 44 -29.79 15.45 15.71
N ASP A 45 -30.21 15.27 14.47
CA ASP A 45 -29.51 14.49 13.46
C ASP A 45 -28.04 14.90 13.49
N ARG A 46 -27.22 14.06 14.11
CA ARG A 46 -25.76 14.16 13.99
C ARG A 46 -25.46 13.75 12.57
N ASN A 47 -25.13 14.74 11.74
CA ASN A 47 -24.71 14.51 10.37
C ASN A 47 -23.56 13.47 10.38
N PRO A 48 -23.75 12.25 9.89
CA PRO A 48 -22.72 11.22 9.92
C PRO A 48 -21.50 11.59 9.07
N GLU A 49 -21.62 12.56 8.17
CA GLU A 49 -20.52 13.04 7.33
C GLU A 49 -19.42 13.76 8.13
N LEU A 50 -19.76 14.46 9.23
CA LEU A 50 -18.74 15.16 10.02
C LEU A 50 -17.86 14.24 10.88
N GLN A 51 -18.31 13.02 11.19
CA GLN A 51 -17.50 12.04 11.93
C GLN A 51 -16.47 11.32 11.06
N SER A 52 -16.58 11.39 9.73
CA SER A 52 -15.70 10.69 8.79
C SER A 52 -14.35 11.38 8.53
N PHE A 53 -14.16 12.61 8.99
CA PHE A 53 -12.98 13.42 8.68
C PHE A 53 -11.87 13.38 9.74
N GLN A 54 -12.12 12.85 10.92
CA GLN A 54 -11.14 12.78 11.99
C GLN A 54 -10.70 11.34 12.26
N GLN A 55 -9.39 11.12 12.28
CA GLN A 55 -8.80 9.89 12.78
C GLN A 55 -8.97 9.83 14.29
N ASN A 56 -9.38 8.67 14.83
CA ASN A 56 -9.57 8.47 16.26
C ASN A 56 -8.73 7.29 16.74
N TYR A 57 -7.75 7.58 17.58
CA TYR A 57 -6.82 6.60 18.16
C TYR A 57 -7.11 6.28 19.63
N GLY A 58 -8.18 6.84 20.21
CA GLY A 58 -8.48 6.67 21.63
C GLY A 58 -7.63 7.58 22.55
N GLU A 59 -7.43 7.14 23.80
CA GLU A 59 -6.73 7.93 24.82
C GLU A 59 -5.21 7.96 24.64
N ASP A 60 -4.61 6.87 24.18
CA ASP A 60 -3.18 6.77 23.87
C ASP A 60 -2.94 6.28 22.43
N PRO A 61 -2.76 7.20 21.49
CA PRO A 61 -2.54 6.87 20.09
C PRO A 61 -1.26 6.05 19.83
N LEU A 62 -0.24 6.17 20.66
CA LEU A 62 1.02 5.47 20.50
C LEU A 62 0.97 4.03 21.03
N ALA A 63 0.01 3.72 21.91
CA ALA A 63 -0.23 2.36 22.37
C ALA A 63 -1.00 1.51 21.36
N ASP A 64 -1.66 2.13 20.39
CA ASP A 64 -2.51 1.43 19.43
C ASP A 64 -1.68 0.72 18.34
N ARG A 65 -1.56 -0.59 18.47
CA ARG A 65 -0.77 -1.50 17.62
C ARG A 65 -1.64 -2.65 17.10
N ALA A 66 -2.88 -2.38 16.78
CA ALA A 66 -3.83 -3.40 16.32
C ALA A 66 -3.89 -3.45 14.79
N THR A 67 -3.95 -4.64 14.22
CA THR A 67 -4.10 -4.84 12.77
C THR A 67 -5.33 -4.11 12.21
N ASP A 68 -6.44 -4.07 12.96
CA ASP A 68 -7.69 -3.42 12.50
C ASP A 68 -7.66 -1.87 12.58
N LEU A 69 -6.54 -1.29 13.03
CA LEU A 69 -6.38 0.15 13.14
C LEU A 69 -6.57 0.88 11.80
N TYR A 70 -6.16 0.26 10.69
CA TYR A 70 -6.33 0.83 9.35
C TYR A 70 -7.78 1.30 9.08
N ARG A 71 -8.80 0.64 9.67
CA ARG A 71 -10.22 1.01 9.51
C ARG A 71 -10.56 2.39 10.08
N ARG A 72 -9.77 2.86 11.05
CA ARG A 72 -9.90 4.17 11.69
C ARG A 72 -8.96 5.20 11.09
N GLU A 73 -7.95 4.76 10.38
CA GLU A 73 -6.93 5.62 9.77
C GLU A 73 -7.34 6.09 8.37
N PHE A 74 -7.89 5.20 7.55
CA PHE A 74 -8.35 5.53 6.20
C PHE A 74 -9.74 6.19 6.23
N VAL A 75 -9.83 7.32 6.95
CA VAL A 75 -11.03 8.17 6.98
C VAL A 75 -11.24 8.85 5.62
N MET A 76 -12.51 9.22 5.30
CA MET A 76 -12.87 9.75 3.99
C MET A 76 -11.99 10.94 3.57
N GLY A 77 -11.75 11.90 4.47
CA GLY A 77 -10.91 13.06 4.15
C GLY A 77 -9.48 12.71 3.76
N PHE A 78 -8.91 11.65 4.35
CA PHE A 78 -7.59 11.16 3.97
C PHE A 78 -7.62 10.41 2.63
N VAL A 79 -8.66 9.59 2.40
CA VAL A 79 -8.86 8.89 1.14
C VAL A 79 -9.00 9.86 -0.04
N GLU A 80 -9.72 10.96 0.13
CA GLU A 80 -9.87 12.01 -0.89
C GLU A 80 -8.53 12.65 -1.28
N LYS A 81 -7.62 12.78 -0.31
CA LYS A 81 -6.28 13.34 -0.51
C LYS A 81 -5.21 12.31 -0.91
N TRP A 82 -5.58 11.03 -0.97
CA TRP A 82 -4.61 9.97 -1.24
C TRP A 82 -3.91 10.10 -2.58
N ASP A 83 -4.62 10.53 -3.62
CA ASP A 83 -4.03 10.74 -4.94
C ASP A 83 -3.07 11.93 -4.98
N GLU A 84 -3.28 12.95 -4.11
CA GLU A 84 -2.32 14.05 -3.92
C GLU A 84 -1.06 13.56 -3.20
N LEU A 85 -1.21 12.65 -2.22
CA LEU A 85 -0.10 12.02 -1.52
C LEU A 85 0.73 11.14 -2.46
N ILE A 86 0.07 10.27 -3.25
CA ILE A 86 0.75 9.29 -4.11
C ILE A 86 1.40 9.96 -5.33
N ASP A 87 0.80 11.02 -5.89
CA ASP A 87 1.23 11.63 -7.15
C ASP A 87 1.45 10.59 -8.26
N TRP A 88 0.37 10.22 -8.92
CA TRP A 88 0.37 9.12 -9.88
C TRP A 88 1.40 9.26 -10.99
N ASP A 89 1.66 10.48 -11.46
CA ASP A 89 2.59 10.73 -12.56
C ASP A 89 4.04 10.59 -12.08
N ALA A 90 4.40 11.21 -10.96
CA ALA A 90 5.73 11.10 -10.37
C ALA A 90 6.02 9.64 -9.95
N ARG A 91 5.03 8.93 -9.41
CA ARG A 91 5.16 7.52 -9.07
C ARG A 91 5.35 6.65 -10.31
N ALA A 92 4.58 6.89 -11.38
CA ALA A 92 4.72 6.15 -12.62
C ALA A 92 6.10 6.32 -13.26
N GLU A 93 6.66 7.55 -13.22
CA GLU A 93 8.02 7.83 -13.66
C GLU A 93 9.06 7.08 -12.83
N SER A 94 8.91 7.12 -11.51
CA SER A 94 9.83 6.48 -10.55
C SER A 94 9.85 4.95 -10.67
N GLU A 95 8.69 4.30 -10.75
CA GLU A 95 8.57 2.85 -10.89
C GLU A 95 8.92 2.35 -12.30
N GLY A 96 8.81 3.22 -13.30
CA GLY A 96 8.96 2.82 -14.72
C GLY A 96 8.03 1.66 -15.09
N GLN A 97 8.58 0.64 -15.70
CA GLN A 97 7.86 -0.58 -16.09
C GLN A 97 8.16 -1.79 -15.18
N PHE A 98 8.86 -1.56 -14.04
CA PHE A 98 9.41 -2.65 -13.22
C PHE A 98 8.41 -3.77 -12.93
N PHE A 99 7.24 -3.46 -12.37
CA PHE A 99 6.25 -4.49 -12.03
C PHE A 99 5.66 -5.17 -13.25
N ILE A 100 5.43 -4.44 -14.32
CA ILE A 100 4.94 -4.96 -15.61
C ILE A 100 5.97 -5.93 -16.21
N ASP A 101 7.25 -5.56 -16.20
CA ASP A 101 8.32 -6.37 -16.75
C ASP A 101 8.55 -7.64 -15.91
N VAL A 102 8.50 -7.55 -14.58
CA VAL A 102 8.55 -8.72 -13.69
C VAL A 102 7.41 -9.69 -14.01
N LEU A 103 6.18 -9.20 -14.13
CA LEU A 103 5.01 -10.04 -14.43
C LEU A 103 5.14 -10.70 -15.81
N ARG A 104 5.58 -9.96 -16.83
CA ARG A 104 5.81 -10.47 -18.19
C ARG A 104 6.93 -11.49 -18.24
N ALA A 105 8.05 -11.23 -17.58
CA ALA A 105 9.19 -12.13 -17.51
C ALA A 105 8.83 -13.49 -16.88
N HIS A 106 7.86 -13.50 -15.96
CA HIS A 106 7.32 -14.71 -15.36
C HIS A 106 6.09 -15.28 -16.10
N GLY A 107 5.71 -14.73 -17.27
CA GLY A 107 4.58 -15.20 -18.07
C GLY A 107 3.23 -15.10 -17.36
N LYS A 108 3.01 -14.06 -16.51
CA LYS A 108 1.78 -13.87 -15.74
C LYS A 108 0.78 -13.04 -16.53
N ALA A 109 -0.50 -13.39 -16.43
CA ALA A 109 -1.58 -12.73 -17.15
C ALA A 109 -2.70 -12.25 -16.21
N SER A 110 -3.05 -13.07 -15.21
CA SER A 110 -4.07 -12.71 -14.21
C SER A 110 -3.42 -12.28 -12.90
N VAL A 111 -3.76 -11.08 -12.44
CA VAL A 111 -3.16 -10.43 -11.28
C VAL A 111 -4.24 -10.09 -10.26
N LEU A 112 -3.98 -10.39 -9.00
CA LEU A 112 -4.74 -9.88 -7.87
C LEU A 112 -3.91 -8.76 -7.20
N ASP A 113 -4.41 -7.54 -7.28
CA ASP A 113 -3.87 -6.39 -6.55
C ASP A 113 -4.50 -6.39 -5.15
N ALA A 114 -3.76 -6.88 -4.16
CA ALA A 114 -4.26 -7.11 -2.80
C ALA A 114 -4.34 -5.83 -1.96
N ALA A 115 -3.72 -4.75 -2.40
CA ALA A 115 -3.66 -3.47 -1.71
C ALA A 115 -3.91 -2.33 -2.71
N THR A 116 -5.07 -2.38 -3.34
CA THR A 116 -5.42 -1.51 -4.47
C THR A 116 -5.33 -0.02 -4.14
N GLY A 117 -5.66 0.36 -2.90
CA GLY A 117 -5.75 1.77 -2.53
C GLY A 117 -6.68 2.53 -3.47
N THR A 118 -6.22 3.64 -4.03
CA THR A 118 -6.97 4.43 -5.02
C THR A 118 -6.81 3.95 -6.47
N GLY A 119 -6.17 2.77 -6.68
CA GLY A 119 -6.19 2.06 -7.96
C GLY A 119 -4.96 2.25 -8.84
N PHE A 120 -3.90 2.87 -8.37
CA PHE A 120 -2.72 3.20 -9.17
C PHE A 120 -2.14 1.99 -9.92
N HIS A 121 -1.80 0.91 -9.22
CA HIS A 121 -1.24 -0.28 -9.86
C HIS A 121 -2.28 -1.04 -10.68
N SER A 122 -3.51 -1.20 -10.16
CA SER A 122 -4.58 -1.86 -10.90
C SER A 122 -4.81 -1.24 -12.26
N VAL A 123 -4.87 0.10 -12.35
CA VAL A 123 -5.06 0.84 -13.61
C VAL A 123 -3.88 0.61 -14.55
N ARG A 124 -2.65 0.80 -14.09
CA ARG A 124 -1.44 0.62 -14.91
C ARG A 124 -1.31 -0.80 -15.47
N LEU A 125 -1.63 -1.80 -14.66
CA LEU A 125 -1.62 -3.20 -15.09
C LEU A 125 -2.70 -3.49 -16.12
N MET A 126 -3.91 -2.96 -15.95
CA MET A 126 -4.99 -3.10 -16.94
C MET A 126 -4.61 -2.40 -18.25
N GLU A 127 -4.04 -1.21 -18.23
CA GLU A 127 -3.51 -0.51 -19.41
C GLU A 127 -2.41 -1.32 -20.11
N ALA A 128 -1.61 -2.08 -19.35
CA ALA A 128 -0.59 -2.98 -19.88
C ALA A 128 -1.12 -4.34 -20.39
N GLY A 129 -2.45 -4.58 -20.28
CA GLY A 129 -3.15 -5.75 -20.82
C GLY A 129 -3.32 -6.92 -19.85
N PHE A 130 -3.06 -6.74 -18.55
CA PHE A 130 -3.33 -7.77 -17.54
C PHE A 130 -4.82 -7.85 -17.16
N ASP A 131 -5.30 -9.04 -16.81
CA ASP A 131 -6.61 -9.22 -16.15
C ASP A 131 -6.42 -9.02 -14.64
N VAL A 132 -7.00 -7.94 -14.11
CA VAL A 132 -6.77 -7.49 -12.73
C VAL A 132 -8.04 -7.60 -11.90
N ILE A 133 -7.90 -8.15 -10.69
CA ILE A 133 -8.86 -8.03 -9.60
C ILE A 133 -8.26 -7.09 -8.56
N SER A 134 -9.01 -6.05 -8.21
CA SER A 134 -8.59 -4.99 -7.29
C SER A 134 -9.20 -5.24 -5.92
N VAL A 135 -8.37 -5.55 -4.92
CA VAL A 135 -8.80 -5.89 -3.55
C VAL A 135 -8.26 -4.86 -2.57
N ASP A 136 -9.10 -4.43 -1.64
CA ASP A 136 -8.70 -3.56 -0.53
C ASP A 136 -9.62 -3.81 0.68
N GLY A 137 -9.12 -3.56 1.89
CA GLY A 137 -9.91 -3.60 3.11
C GLY A 137 -10.85 -2.40 3.29
N SER A 138 -10.53 -1.28 2.65
CA SER A 138 -11.29 -0.01 2.71
C SER A 138 -12.25 0.13 1.53
N ALA A 139 -13.54 0.16 1.82
CA ALA A 139 -14.57 0.43 0.82
C ALA A 139 -14.39 1.83 0.17
N ALA A 140 -13.93 2.81 0.95
CA ALA A 140 -13.69 4.17 0.46
C ALA A 140 -12.53 4.20 -0.56
N MET A 141 -11.44 3.47 -0.30
CA MET A 141 -10.33 3.30 -1.25
C MET A 141 -10.82 2.66 -2.55
N LEU A 142 -11.58 1.57 -2.47
CA LEU A 142 -12.13 0.90 -3.66
C LEU A 142 -13.08 1.78 -4.46
N ALA A 143 -13.92 2.59 -3.80
CA ALA A 143 -14.78 3.54 -4.48
C ALA A 143 -13.95 4.58 -5.26
N LYS A 144 -12.88 5.09 -4.66
CA LYS A 144 -11.94 6.02 -5.30
C LYS A 144 -11.17 5.35 -6.44
N ALA A 145 -10.73 4.10 -6.26
CA ALA A 145 -10.08 3.31 -7.30
C ALA A 145 -10.99 3.13 -8.52
N PHE A 146 -12.27 2.78 -8.29
CA PHE A 146 -13.26 2.63 -9.35
C PHE A 146 -13.49 3.95 -10.10
N GLU A 147 -13.60 5.08 -9.38
CA GLU A 147 -13.70 6.40 -9.98
C GLU A 147 -12.47 6.73 -10.85
N ASN A 148 -11.27 6.50 -10.34
CA ASN A 148 -10.02 6.76 -11.05
C ASN A 148 -9.89 5.89 -12.30
N GLY A 149 -10.25 4.62 -12.23
CA GLY A 149 -10.33 3.74 -13.41
C GLY A 149 -11.29 4.28 -14.46
N ARG A 150 -12.50 4.66 -14.04
CA ARG A 150 -13.51 5.23 -14.96
C ARG A 150 -13.03 6.50 -15.66
N LYS A 151 -12.32 7.39 -14.99
CA LYS A 151 -11.72 8.59 -15.59
C LYS A 151 -10.74 8.25 -16.72
N ARG A 152 -10.16 7.03 -16.69
CA ARG A 152 -9.23 6.50 -17.71
C ARG A 152 -9.89 5.52 -18.68
N GLY A 153 -11.22 5.40 -18.65
CA GLY A 153 -11.97 4.51 -19.54
C GLY A 153 -11.91 3.02 -19.13
N LEU A 154 -11.48 2.71 -17.91
CA LEU A 154 -11.37 1.36 -17.39
C LEU A 154 -12.48 1.07 -16.37
N ILE A 155 -12.89 -0.20 -16.31
CA ILE A 155 -13.82 -0.70 -15.29
C ILE A 155 -13.05 -1.69 -14.40
N LEU A 156 -12.68 -1.25 -13.21
CA LEU A 156 -12.00 -2.09 -12.24
C LEU A 156 -12.98 -3.11 -11.64
N LYS A 157 -12.55 -4.36 -11.54
CA LYS A 157 -13.25 -5.42 -10.81
C LYS A 157 -12.81 -5.33 -9.35
N THR A 158 -13.61 -4.68 -8.51
CA THR A 158 -13.27 -4.40 -7.11
C THR A 158 -13.89 -5.41 -6.16
N VAL A 159 -13.13 -5.85 -5.15
CA VAL A 159 -13.58 -6.75 -4.08
C VAL A 159 -13.11 -6.20 -2.73
N GLN A 160 -14.03 -5.91 -1.82
CA GLN A 160 -13.65 -5.57 -0.45
C GLN A 160 -13.34 -6.86 0.32
N SER A 161 -12.13 -6.98 0.84
CA SER A 161 -11.71 -8.14 1.63
C SER A 161 -10.59 -7.80 2.59
N ASP A 162 -10.63 -8.47 3.73
CA ASP A 162 -9.49 -8.56 4.63
C ASP A 162 -8.54 -9.66 4.14
N TRP A 163 -7.25 -9.40 4.13
CA TRP A 163 -6.25 -10.39 3.69
C TRP A 163 -6.28 -11.68 4.50
N ARG A 164 -6.68 -11.61 5.77
CA ARG A 164 -6.80 -12.77 6.67
C ARG A 164 -7.93 -13.74 6.28
N GLU A 165 -8.80 -13.33 5.37
CA GLU A 165 -9.96 -14.09 4.89
C GLU A 165 -10.15 -13.96 3.36
N LEU A 166 -9.07 -13.67 2.65
CA LEU A 166 -9.08 -13.33 1.22
C LEU A 166 -9.81 -14.38 0.38
N ASN A 167 -9.51 -15.66 0.57
CA ASN A 167 -10.10 -16.75 -0.22
C ASN A 167 -11.61 -16.96 0.01
N ARG A 168 -12.21 -16.30 1.00
CA ARG A 168 -13.67 -16.28 1.16
C ARG A 168 -14.35 -15.28 0.21
N SER A 169 -13.63 -14.24 -0.16
CA SER A 169 -14.17 -13.10 -0.93
C SER A 169 -13.84 -13.17 -2.43
N ILE A 170 -12.72 -13.80 -2.79
CA ILE A 170 -12.28 -13.94 -4.17
C ILE A 170 -12.69 -15.29 -4.76
N HIS A 171 -12.86 -15.33 -6.08
CA HIS A 171 -13.15 -16.56 -6.80
C HIS A 171 -12.02 -16.89 -7.77
N GLY A 172 -11.54 -18.14 -7.72
CA GLY A 172 -10.49 -18.64 -8.62
C GLY A 172 -9.09 -18.55 -8.04
N LYS A 173 -8.11 -18.66 -8.94
CA LYS A 173 -6.68 -18.61 -8.65
C LYS A 173 -6.01 -17.67 -9.64
N TYR A 174 -4.97 -17.00 -9.19
CA TYR A 174 -4.28 -15.95 -9.93
C TYR A 174 -2.85 -16.35 -10.25
N ASP A 175 -2.31 -15.84 -11.35
CA ASP A 175 -0.92 -16.05 -11.73
C ASP A 175 0.04 -15.23 -10.88
N ALA A 176 -0.42 -14.05 -10.42
CA ALA A 176 0.33 -13.20 -9.53
C ALA A 176 -0.57 -12.52 -8.49
N ILE A 177 0.01 -12.26 -7.33
CA ILE A 177 -0.53 -11.35 -6.32
C ILE A 177 0.49 -10.25 -6.11
N ILE A 178 0.03 -9.00 -6.12
CA ILE A 178 0.82 -7.84 -5.71
C ILE A 178 0.22 -7.27 -4.41
N CYS A 179 1.08 -6.96 -3.44
CA CYS A 179 0.74 -6.25 -2.20
C CYS A 179 1.75 -5.14 -2.03
N LEU A 180 1.46 -4.00 -2.63
CA LEU A 180 2.39 -2.89 -2.81
C LEU A 180 1.97 -1.69 -1.98
N GLY A 181 2.87 -0.72 -1.93
CA GLY A 181 2.58 0.49 -1.21
C GLY A 181 2.91 0.42 0.28
N ASN A 182 3.88 -0.41 0.70
CA ASN A 182 4.19 -0.65 2.12
C ASN A 182 2.99 -1.18 2.93
N SER A 183 1.98 -1.70 2.23
CA SER A 183 0.66 -1.99 2.82
C SER A 183 0.69 -3.16 3.81
N PHE A 184 1.58 -4.14 3.61
CA PHE A 184 1.69 -5.31 4.49
C PHE A 184 2.07 -4.94 5.93
N THR A 185 2.63 -3.77 6.14
CA THR A 185 3.00 -3.21 7.45
C THR A 185 1.80 -2.83 8.34
N HIS A 186 0.59 -2.75 7.78
CA HIS A 186 -0.63 -2.56 8.57
C HIS A 186 -1.05 -3.80 9.37
N LEU A 187 -0.42 -4.96 9.14
CA LEU A 187 -0.62 -6.14 9.95
C LEU A 187 0.32 -6.10 11.18
N HIS A 188 -0.16 -5.59 12.30
CA HIS A 188 0.63 -5.43 13.52
C HIS A 188 0.90 -6.76 14.24
N ASP A 189 0.00 -7.74 14.14
CA ASP A 189 0.16 -9.06 14.75
C ASP A 189 0.87 -10.04 13.82
N GLU A 190 1.80 -10.84 14.36
CA GLU A 190 2.54 -11.83 13.57
C GLU A 190 1.64 -12.94 13.05
N GLN A 191 0.64 -13.37 13.82
CA GLN A 191 -0.29 -14.41 13.39
C GLN A 191 -1.14 -13.91 12.20
N ASP A 192 -1.54 -12.63 12.22
CA ASP A 192 -2.24 -11.99 11.11
C ASP A 192 -1.36 -11.93 9.86
N ARG A 193 -0.06 -11.58 9.98
CA ARG A 193 0.89 -11.63 8.87
C ARG A 193 1.02 -13.04 8.27
N ARG A 194 1.14 -14.04 9.14
CA ARG A 194 1.24 -15.44 8.71
C ARG A 194 -0.05 -15.90 8.02
N LYS A 195 -1.20 -15.53 8.56
CA LYS A 195 -2.50 -15.87 7.98
C LYS A 195 -2.69 -15.21 6.61
N ALA A 196 -2.36 -13.91 6.47
CA ALA A 196 -2.43 -13.22 5.20
C ALA A 196 -1.51 -13.83 4.13
N LEU A 197 -0.27 -14.20 4.48
CA LEU A 197 0.64 -14.87 3.55
C LEU A 197 0.14 -16.27 3.15
N ALA A 198 -0.48 -17.01 4.07
CA ALA A 198 -1.11 -18.30 3.76
C ALA A 198 -2.31 -18.13 2.81
N GLU A 199 -3.12 -17.08 3.01
CA GLU A 199 -4.22 -16.74 2.11
C GLU A 199 -3.72 -16.34 0.71
N PHE A 200 -2.65 -15.54 0.63
CA PHE A 200 -1.99 -15.19 -0.64
C PHE A 200 -1.45 -16.45 -1.33
N TYR A 201 -0.74 -17.30 -0.59
CA TYR A 201 -0.24 -18.56 -1.13
C TYR A 201 -1.37 -19.44 -1.65
N ALA A 202 -2.46 -19.56 -0.91
CA ALA A 202 -3.63 -20.33 -1.30
C ALA A 202 -4.32 -19.75 -2.55
N ALA A 203 -4.36 -18.42 -2.72
CA ALA A 203 -4.99 -17.77 -3.86
C ALA A 203 -4.16 -17.84 -5.16
N LEU A 204 -2.88 -18.15 -5.08
CA LEU A 204 -2.01 -18.31 -6.24
C LEU A 204 -2.18 -19.67 -6.91
N ARG A 205 -2.08 -19.69 -8.25
CA ARG A 205 -1.89 -20.90 -9.06
C ARG A 205 -0.56 -21.57 -8.75
N HIS A 206 -0.36 -22.78 -9.28
CA HIS A 206 0.97 -23.38 -9.37
C HIS A 206 1.86 -22.45 -10.19
N ASP A 207 3.12 -22.34 -9.80
CA ASP A 207 4.08 -21.40 -10.40
C ASP A 207 3.67 -19.92 -10.32
N GLY A 208 2.70 -19.60 -9.47
CA GLY A 208 2.30 -18.22 -9.20
C GLY A 208 3.38 -17.44 -8.44
N ILE A 209 3.32 -16.11 -8.54
CA ILE A 209 4.25 -15.23 -7.82
C ILE A 209 3.53 -14.26 -6.89
N LEU A 210 4.18 -13.98 -5.77
CA LEU A 210 3.83 -12.87 -4.88
C LEU A 210 4.86 -11.75 -5.06
N ILE A 211 4.40 -10.53 -5.24
CA ILE A 211 5.23 -9.32 -5.19
C ILE A 211 4.78 -8.50 -4.00
N LEU A 212 5.68 -8.26 -3.05
CA LEU A 212 5.43 -7.50 -1.84
C LEU A 212 6.51 -6.45 -1.66
N ASP A 213 6.13 -5.21 -1.35
CA ASP A 213 7.08 -4.17 -1.02
C ASP A 213 7.00 -3.70 0.43
N GLN A 214 8.06 -3.07 0.88
CA GLN A 214 8.17 -2.43 2.19
C GLN A 214 9.22 -1.32 2.17
N ARG A 215 9.07 -0.34 3.07
CA ARG A 215 10.15 0.61 3.37
C ARG A 215 11.36 -0.12 3.96
N ASN A 216 12.54 0.48 3.79
CA ASN A 216 13.74 0.01 4.46
C ASN A 216 13.70 0.36 5.95
N TYR A 217 12.95 -0.43 6.72
CA TYR A 217 12.88 -0.27 8.17
C TYR A 217 14.16 -0.68 8.88
N ASP A 218 15.04 -1.47 8.25
CA ASP A 218 16.35 -1.78 8.81
C ASP A 218 17.16 -0.49 8.97
N GLU A 219 17.30 0.29 7.90
CA GLU A 219 18.03 1.56 7.94
C GLU A 219 17.36 2.60 8.86
N MET A 220 16.01 2.68 8.80
CA MET A 220 15.27 3.63 9.63
C MET A 220 15.41 3.36 11.14
N LEU A 221 15.39 2.09 11.57
CA LEU A 221 15.50 1.71 12.97
C LEU A 221 16.95 1.80 13.48
N ASP A 222 17.92 1.47 12.62
CA ASP A 222 19.31 1.40 13.02
C ASP A 222 20.04 2.76 12.91
N HIS A 223 19.65 3.62 11.96
CA HIS A 223 20.33 4.90 11.67
C HIS A 223 19.43 6.12 11.66
N GLY A 224 18.11 5.94 11.78
CA GLY A 224 17.13 7.01 11.74
C GLY A 224 16.51 7.23 10.36
N PHE A 225 15.43 8.01 10.33
CA PHE A 225 14.70 8.29 9.09
C PHE A 225 15.48 9.28 8.21
N SER A 226 15.70 8.85 6.98
CA SER A 226 16.19 9.71 5.90
C SER A 226 15.37 9.38 4.66
N SER A 227 14.69 10.36 4.08
CA SER A 227 14.03 10.19 2.78
C SER A 227 14.83 10.93 1.73
N LYS A 228 15.15 10.24 0.65
CA LYS A 228 15.85 10.82 -0.50
C LYS A 228 14.89 11.51 -1.47
N HIS A 229 13.60 11.59 -1.12
CA HIS A 229 12.50 12.18 -1.92
C HIS A 229 12.43 11.68 -3.39
N ARG A 230 13.03 10.54 -3.67
CA ARG A 230 13.15 10.06 -5.05
C ARG A 230 12.09 9.08 -5.45
N TYR A 231 11.36 8.51 -4.48
CA TYR A 231 10.59 7.31 -4.76
C TYR A 231 9.31 7.24 -3.96
N TYR A 232 8.30 6.70 -4.56
CA TYR A 232 7.29 5.84 -4.04
C TYR A 232 6.10 6.45 -3.34
N TYR A 233 6.23 7.47 -2.49
CA TYR A 233 5.12 7.74 -1.60
C TYR A 233 4.63 9.14 -1.52
N CYS A 234 5.40 10.11 -1.86
CA CYS A 234 4.96 11.48 -1.69
C CYS A 234 5.34 12.27 -2.91
N GLY A 235 4.35 12.85 -3.54
CA GLY A 235 4.59 13.99 -4.43
C GLY A 235 5.31 15.09 -3.66
N ASP A 236 6.02 15.97 -4.35
CA ASP A 236 6.82 17.05 -3.75
C ASP A 236 6.06 17.98 -2.82
N ARG A 237 4.72 17.92 -2.83
CA ARG A 237 3.84 18.81 -2.08
C ARG A 237 3.41 18.28 -0.71
N VAL A 238 3.48 16.96 -0.48
CA VAL A 238 3.07 16.34 0.78
C VAL A 238 4.31 15.92 1.55
N THR A 239 4.42 16.34 2.80
CA THR A 239 5.51 15.93 3.68
C THR A 239 5.09 14.69 4.45
N ALA A 240 5.92 13.64 4.40
CA ALA A 240 5.79 12.45 5.23
C ALA A 240 7.00 12.33 6.14
N ALA A 241 6.76 12.27 7.45
CA ALA A 241 7.81 12.10 8.44
C ALA A 241 7.37 11.18 9.57
N PRO A 242 8.28 10.37 10.15
CA PRO A 242 7.94 9.59 11.33
C PRO A 242 7.73 10.52 12.52
N GLU A 243 6.59 10.40 13.17
CA GLU A 243 6.29 11.07 14.44
C GLU A 243 6.77 10.20 15.62
N TYR A 244 6.75 8.89 15.41
CA TYR A 244 7.22 7.90 16.36
C TYR A 244 7.80 6.68 15.64
N LEU A 245 8.90 6.14 16.17
CA LEU A 245 9.56 4.96 15.61
C LEU A 245 10.24 4.14 16.70
N ASP A 246 9.80 2.88 16.84
CA ASP A 246 10.46 1.84 17.64
C ASP A 246 10.34 0.47 16.92
N ASP A 247 10.84 -0.61 17.53
CA ASP A 247 10.80 -1.95 16.94
C ASP A 247 9.38 -2.53 16.73
N GLY A 248 8.34 -1.91 17.25
CA GLY A 248 6.94 -2.38 17.16
C GLY A 248 5.98 -1.38 16.55
N LEU A 249 6.40 -0.13 16.35
CA LEU A 249 5.54 0.94 15.80
C LEU A 249 6.35 1.94 14.99
N ALA A 250 5.91 2.17 13.76
CA ALA A 250 6.32 3.29 12.93
C ALA A 250 5.08 4.14 12.65
N ARG A 251 4.97 5.29 13.32
CA ARG A 251 3.89 6.24 13.10
C ARG A 251 4.35 7.35 12.21
N PHE A 252 3.78 7.44 11.00
CA PHE A 252 4.07 8.50 10.05
C PHE A 252 2.98 9.55 10.06
N LYS A 253 3.38 10.81 10.09
CA LYS A 253 2.52 11.96 9.86
C LYS A 253 2.69 12.46 8.44
N TYR A 254 1.56 12.72 7.78
CA TYR A 254 1.44 13.29 6.45
C TYR A 254 0.85 14.67 6.56
N THR A 255 1.59 15.68 6.13
CA THR A 255 1.15 17.07 6.13
C THR A 255 0.96 17.55 4.70
N PHE A 256 -0.26 17.98 4.39
CA PHE A 256 -0.67 18.45 3.08
C PHE A 256 -0.50 19.96 2.93
N PRO A 257 -0.45 20.51 1.69
CA PRO A 257 -0.28 21.94 1.45
C PRO A 257 -1.35 22.84 2.09
N ASP A 258 -2.56 22.33 2.29
CA ASP A 258 -3.67 23.03 2.97
C ASP A 258 -3.61 22.90 4.49
N ALA A 259 -2.49 22.42 5.03
CA ALA A 259 -2.25 22.18 6.45
C ALA A 259 -3.15 21.10 7.08
N CYS A 260 -3.83 20.26 6.28
CA CYS A 260 -4.45 19.05 6.79
C CYS A 260 -3.37 18.04 7.17
N GLU A 261 -3.55 17.37 8.30
CA GLU A 261 -2.62 16.35 8.78
C GLU A 261 -3.36 15.03 9.00
N TYR A 262 -2.70 13.93 8.59
CA TYR A 262 -3.15 12.56 8.83
C TYR A 262 -1.98 11.71 9.27
N THR A 263 -2.27 10.63 9.99
CA THR A 263 -1.24 9.69 10.46
C THR A 263 -1.59 8.27 10.06
N LEU A 264 -0.54 7.45 9.87
CA LEU A 264 -0.65 6.00 9.72
C LEU A 264 0.27 5.32 10.70
N ASN A 265 -0.24 4.32 11.37
CA ASN A 265 0.53 3.42 12.21
C ASN A 265 0.86 2.14 11.43
N MET A 266 2.12 1.77 11.44
CA MET A 266 2.63 0.62 10.71
C MET A 266 3.55 -0.18 11.62
N PHE A 267 3.61 -1.49 11.42
CA PHE A 267 4.63 -2.33 12.03
C PHE A 267 5.92 -2.24 11.20
N PRO A 268 7.06 -1.85 11.78
CA PRO A 268 8.31 -1.69 11.04
C PRO A 268 8.91 -3.06 10.68
N LEU A 269 8.56 -3.55 9.51
CA LEU A 269 8.98 -4.85 9.00
C LEU A 269 10.43 -4.82 8.52
N ARG A 270 11.33 -5.51 9.23
CA ARG A 270 12.71 -5.71 8.76
C ARG A 270 12.78 -6.65 7.56
N LYS A 271 13.67 -6.39 6.61
CA LYS A 271 13.82 -7.13 5.36
C LYS A 271 13.92 -8.65 5.55
N ASN A 272 14.85 -9.07 6.41
CA ASN A 272 15.08 -10.49 6.62
C ASN A 272 13.95 -11.20 7.38
N TYR A 273 13.22 -10.46 8.21
CA TYR A 273 12.02 -10.97 8.86
C TYR A 273 10.92 -11.27 7.83
N VAL A 274 10.62 -10.34 6.92
CA VAL A 274 9.63 -10.55 5.84
C VAL A 274 10.03 -11.72 4.94
N ARG A 275 11.29 -11.78 4.51
CA ARG A 275 11.80 -12.90 3.69
C ARG A 275 11.64 -14.26 4.38
N ARG A 276 11.82 -14.29 5.70
CA ARG A 276 11.58 -15.51 6.50
C ARG A 276 10.11 -15.88 6.51
N LEU A 277 9.21 -14.94 6.80
CA LEU A 277 7.77 -15.18 6.81
C LEU A 277 7.26 -15.70 5.44
N ILE A 278 7.72 -15.11 4.35
CA ILE A 278 7.38 -15.53 2.99
C ILE A 278 7.80 -16.99 2.75
N ARG A 279 9.03 -17.38 3.15
CA ARG A 279 9.49 -18.77 3.01
C ARG A 279 8.71 -19.73 3.90
N GLU A 280 8.42 -19.35 5.13
CA GLU A 280 7.63 -20.15 6.07
C GLU A 280 6.17 -20.34 5.58
N ALA A 281 5.64 -19.42 4.78
CA ALA A 281 4.35 -19.58 4.11
C ALA A 281 4.40 -20.54 2.90
N GLY A 282 5.57 -21.03 2.50
CA GLY A 282 5.74 -22.03 1.45
C GLY A 282 6.30 -21.52 0.12
N PHE A 283 6.66 -20.25 0.01
CA PHE A 283 7.33 -19.73 -1.18
C PHE A 283 8.79 -20.18 -1.21
N GLU A 284 9.25 -20.70 -2.34
CA GLU A 284 10.58 -21.34 -2.44
C GLU A 284 11.68 -20.35 -2.79
N LEU A 285 11.50 -19.56 -3.84
CA LEU A 285 12.46 -18.57 -4.29
C LEU A 285 11.99 -17.17 -3.92
N VAL A 286 12.80 -16.45 -3.11
CA VAL A 286 12.52 -15.07 -2.74
C VAL A 286 13.69 -14.20 -3.20
N ARG A 287 13.50 -13.47 -4.29
CA ARG A 287 14.41 -12.41 -4.75
C ARG A 287 14.01 -11.10 -4.12
N THR A 288 14.99 -10.27 -3.83
CA THR A 288 14.74 -8.94 -3.26
C THR A 288 15.47 -7.90 -4.08
N TYR A 289 14.75 -6.87 -4.46
CA TYR A 289 15.24 -5.69 -5.17
C TYR A 289 15.25 -4.51 -4.22
N GLY A 290 16.21 -3.61 -4.36
CA GLY A 290 16.24 -2.32 -3.67
C GLY A 290 15.94 -1.22 -4.69
N ASP A 291 14.94 -0.37 -4.45
CA ASP A 291 14.53 0.72 -5.34
C ASP A 291 14.48 0.31 -6.82
N PHE A 292 13.81 -0.83 -7.09
CA PHE A 292 13.64 -1.43 -8.43
C PHE A 292 14.92 -1.98 -9.08
N GLN A 293 16.04 -2.06 -8.33
CA GLN A 293 17.31 -2.57 -8.83
C GLN A 293 17.62 -3.95 -8.22
N GLU A 294 18.12 -4.88 -9.03
CA GLU A 294 18.58 -6.19 -8.55
C GLU A 294 19.88 -6.07 -7.74
N THR A 295 20.76 -5.18 -8.16
CA THR A 295 22.00 -4.86 -7.45
C THR A 295 21.85 -3.51 -6.75
N TYR A 296 21.96 -3.51 -5.43
CA TYR A 296 21.78 -2.32 -4.60
C TYR A 296 22.61 -2.41 -3.32
N HIS A 297 22.89 -1.26 -2.72
CA HIS A 297 23.43 -1.16 -1.37
C HIS A 297 22.27 -1.11 -0.37
N GLU A 298 22.29 -1.98 0.63
CA GLU A 298 21.17 -2.10 1.59
C GLU A 298 20.90 -0.81 2.35
N SER A 299 21.95 -0.08 2.73
CA SER A 299 21.83 1.22 3.42
C SER A 299 21.36 2.37 2.51
N GLU A 300 21.38 2.18 1.20
CA GLU A 300 20.98 3.23 0.24
C GLU A 300 19.56 3.04 -0.30
N ALA A 301 19.05 1.81 -0.26
CA ALA A 301 17.70 1.53 -0.71
C ALA A 301 16.67 2.14 0.24
N GLU A 302 15.68 2.85 -0.29
CA GLU A 302 14.52 3.34 0.46
C GLU A 302 13.43 2.27 0.60
N PHE A 303 13.34 1.38 -0.38
CA PHE A 303 12.36 0.30 -0.43
C PHE A 303 12.97 -1.03 -0.82
N PHE A 304 12.44 -2.08 -0.25
CA PHE A 304 12.68 -3.44 -0.68
C PHE A 304 11.45 -4.01 -1.36
N ILE A 305 11.65 -4.65 -2.52
CA ILE A 305 10.61 -5.34 -3.27
C ILE A 305 10.96 -6.83 -3.29
N HIS A 306 10.08 -7.66 -2.73
CA HIS A 306 10.23 -9.11 -2.68
C HIS A 306 9.40 -9.74 -3.78
N VAL A 307 10.04 -10.47 -4.69
CA VAL A 307 9.39 -11.33 -5.69
C VAL A 307 9.57 -12.78 -5.25
N ALA A 308 8.48 -13.42 -4.89
CA ALA A 308 8.48 -14.76 -4.32
C ALA A 308 7.70 -15.75 -5.19
N GLU A 309 8.28 -16.90 -5.49
CA GLU A 309 7.70 -17.91 -6.38
C GLU A 309 7.04 -19.04 -5.57
N LYS A 310 5.79 -19.37 -5.93
CA LYS A 310 5.11 -20.57 -5.48
C LYS A 310 5.45 -21.71 -6.44
N SER A 311 6.57 -22.39 -6.22
CA SER A 311 7.02 -23.46 -7.09
C SER A 311 6.51 -24.82 -6.58
N VAL A 312 6.08 -25.69 -7.50
CA VAL A 312 5.63 -27.05 -7.19
C VAL A 312 6.69 -28.09 -7.57
N THR A 313 7.85 -27.64 -8.04
CA THR A 313 8.80 -28.50 -8.76
C THR A 313 9.76 -29.28 -7.88
N SER A 314 9.77 -29.12 -6.57
CA SER A 314 10.70 -29.87 -5.70
C SER A 314 10.47 -31.40 -5.68
N ASN A 315 9.23 -31.85 -5.88
CA ASN A 315 8.95 -33.30 -5.89
C ASN A 315 9.10 -33.97 -7.26
N LEU A 316 8.91 -33.26 -8.37
CA LEU A 316 9.05 -33.83 -9.71
C LEU A 316 10.52 -33.93 -10.14
N ARG A 317 11.39 -32.97 -9.82
CA ARG A 317 12.83 -33.04 -10.11
C ARG A 317 13.57 -34.12 -9.30
N LEU A 318 13.05 -34.52 -8.12
CA LEU A 318 13.60 -35.63 -7.35
C LEU A 318 13.22 -36.99 -7.94
N LEU A 319 12.09 -37.11 -8.64
CA LEU A 319 11.67 -38.35 -9.34
C LEU A 319 12.42 -38.55 -10.66
N ASP A 320 12.75 -37.47 -11.36
CA ASP A 320 13.50 -37.55 -12.65
C ASP A 320 15.00 -37.84 -12.46
N ARG A 321 15.57 -37.64 -11.26
CA ARG A 321 16.95 -38.02 -10.92
C ARG A 321 17.12 -39.50 -10.58
N ARG A 322 16.05 -40.27 -10.46
CA ARG A 322 16.12 -41.73 -10.39
C ARG A 322 16.06 -42.31 -11.84
N GLY A 323 17.18 -42.28 -12.52
CA GLY A 323 17.33 -42.94 -13.82
C GLY A 323 16.85 -44.38 -13.80
N PRO A 324 16.53 -44.98 -14.95
CA PRO A 324 15.95 -46.30 -15.02
C PRO A 324 16.90 -47.33 -14.42
N ALA A 325 16.36 -48.09 -13.44
CA ALA A 325 17.08 -49.19 -12.81
C ALA A 325 17.57 -50.13 -13.89
N SER A 326 18.91 -50.28 -14.02
CA SER A 326 19.53 -51.23 -14.93
C SER A 326 19.04 -52.63 -14.59
N ARG A 327 18.21 -53.23 -15.45
CA ARG A 327 17.94 -54.67 -15.41
C ARG A 327 19.24 -55.43 -15.70
N ARG A 328 19.89 -55.93 -14.64
CA ARG A 328 20.91 -56.96 -14.81
C ARG A 328 20.23 -58.25 -15.25
N THR A 329 20.35 -58.56 -16.52
CA THR A 329 20.09 -59.89 -17.08
C THR A 329 21.16 -60.84 -16.53
N LYS A 330 20.74 -61.85 -15.75
CA LYS A 330 21.61 -63.03 -15.46
C LYS A 330 21.53 -63.96 -16.65
N VAL A 331 22.68 -64.24 -17.21
CA VAL A 331 22.96 -65.41 -18.02
C VAL A 331 23.56 -66.48 -17.13
#